data_33e075117aad95c1fce5f2ce53edbd4f
#
_entry.id   33e075117aad95c1fce5f2ce53edbd4f
#
_cell.length_a   1.000
_cell.length_b   1.000
_cell.length_c   1.000
_cell.angle_alpha   90.00
_cell.angle_beta   90.00
_cell.angle_gamma   90.00
#
_symmetry.space_group_name_H-M   'P 1'
#
loop_
_entity.id
_entity.type
_entity.pdbx_description
1 polymer ?
#
loop_
_entity_poly.entity_id
_entity_poly.type
_entity_poly.pdbx_seq_one_letter_code
_entity_poly.pdbx_strand_id
1 'polypeptide(L)'
;MNFERLSQHRSWLVSGGIVIAIVLWLATGSGEEPASTATESSPTVTPDSGERFAVRIRNQVAEEVVRTITVNGSTAPARVVEINAETDGRVVDTGIERGERVSEGGIIVRLDERDREARLAQAKATVKQREVEFAARERLKSDSYVSEAQLQEAAALLEAAKAELRRAELDIEYMYVRAPFDGALQERHVEVGDFVKQGDPIATYVDDRAIIVTASVSEFDAKFVERGEEAEARLATGELVEGIIRYVAPVADTATRTFTVELVVDNSDGALRAGMTAELLVPGERIFAHKISPSLLTLDDQGNVGVKIINDEGVVEFYEADIALATNEGVYVAGLPAAANIITVGQGFVSAGSYAKGVPESEVDRAVAIKSEERSER
;
A
#
# COMPACT_ATOMS: atom_id res chain seq x y z
N MET A 1 -30.60 -30.72 -62.70
CA MET A 1 -29.31 -31.05 -63.32
C MET A 1 -28.28 -30.06 -62.81
N ASN A 2 -27.28 -30.58 -62.12
CA ASN A 2 -26.35 -29.89 -61.19
C ASN A 2 -25.40 -28.90 -61.85
N PHE A 3 -25.39 -27.69 -61.39
CA PHE A 3 -24.39 -26.67 -61.74
C PHE A 3 -23.50 -26.24 -60.56
N GLU A 4 -23.53 -26.92 -59.44
CA GLU A 4 -22.76 -26.51 -58.22
C GLU A 4 -21.43 -27.23 -57.99
N ARG A 5 -20.94 -28.06 -58.89
CA ARG A 5 -19.70 -28.81 -58.69
C ARG A 5 -18.44 -28.25 -59.42
N LEU A 6 -18.56 -27.13 -60.09
CA LEU A 6 -17.41 -26.58 -60.86
C LEU A 6 -16.67 -25.40 -60.17
N SER A 7 -17.11 -24.94 -59.02
CA SER A 7 -16.41 -23.80 -58.30
C SER A 7 -15.34 -24.23 -57.31
N GLN A 8 -15.32 -25.49 -56.84
CA GLN A 8 -14.31 -25.94 -55.85
C GLN A 8 -12.94 -26.28 -56.43
N HIS A 9 -12.79 -26.47 -57.74
CA HIS A 9 -11.47 -26.80 -58.32
C HIS A 9 -10.70 -25.58 -58.83
N ARG A 10 -11.33 -24.43 -58.93
CA ARG A 10 -10.65 -23.17 -59.40
C ARG A 10 -9.70 -22.61 -58.38
N SER A 11 -9.96 -22.73 -57.09
CA SER A 11 -9.07 -22.25 -56.03
C SER A 11 -7.79 -23.09 -55.92
N TRP A 12 -7.88 -24.42 -56.17
CA TRP A 12 -6.73 -25.31 -56.12
C TRP A 12 -5.79 -25.09 -57.31
N LEU A 13 -6.34 -24.77 -58.48
CA LEU A 13 -5.54 -24.43 -59.69
C LEU A 13 -4.83 -23.08 -59.56
N VAL A 14 -5.41 -22.12 -58.88
CA VAL A 14 -4.78 -20.82 -58.61
C VAL A 14 -3.67 -20.98 -57.53
N SER A 15 -3.90 -21.74 -56.47
CA SER A 15 -2.85 -22.04 -55.48
C SER A 15 -1.70 -22.82 -56.05
N GLY A 16 -1.96 -23.81 -56.91
CA GLY A 16 -0.92 -24.57 -57.62
C GLY A 16 -0.10 -23.69 -58.59
N GLY A 17 -0.75 -22.76 -59.26
CA GLY A 17 -0.08 -21.78 -60.16
C GLY A 17 0.87 -20.84 -59.41
N ILE A 18 0.47 -20.36 -58.21
CA ILE A 18 1.31 -19.49 -57.39
C ILE A 18 2.55 -20.27 -56.84
N VAL A 19 2.38 -21.50 -56.39
CA VAL A 19 3.51 -22.32 -55.93
C VAL A 19 4.51 -22.59 -57.06
N ILE A 20 4.03 -22.91 -58.27
CA ILE A 20 4.89 -23.11 -59.44
C ILE A 20 5.60 -21.82 -59.85
N ALA A 21 4.96 -20.66 -59.78
CA ALA A 21 5.57 -19.37 -60.05
C ALA A 21 6.66 -19.00 -59.02
N ILE A 22 6.47 -19.33 -57.72
CA ILE A 22 7.49 -19.11 -56.69
C ILE A 22 8.66 -20.07 -56.85
N VAL A 23 8.45 -21.33 -57.21
CA VAL A 23 9.51 -22.29 -57.46
C VAL A 23 10.32 -21.92 -58.71
N LEU A 24 9.65 -21.44 -59.77
CA LEU A 24 10.30 -20.94 -60.98
C LEU A 24 11.11 -19.64 -60.71
N TRP A 25 10.62 -18.77 -59.89
CA TRP A 25 11.33 -17.54 -59.45
C TRP A 25 12.57 -17.85 -58.60
N LEU A 26 12.48 -18.84 -57.68
CA LEU A 26 13.61 -19.35 -56.92
C LEU A 26 14.66 -20.11 -57.78
N ALA A 27 14.22 -20.82 -58.81
CA ALA A 27 15.10 -21.54 -59.71
C ALA A 27 15.82 -20.68 -60.77
N THR A 28 15.24 -19.51 -61.12
CA THR A 28 15.85 -18.57 -62.07
C THR A 28 16.62 -17.42 -61.41
N GLY A 29 16.61 -17.34 -60.04
CA GLY A 29 17.26 -16.29 -59.26
C GLY A 29 18.76 -16.50 -58.96
N SER A 30 19.43 -17.47 -59.55
CA SER A 30 20.90 -17.63 -59.46
C SER A 30 21.60 -16.78 -60.53
N GLY A 31 21.66 -15.47 -60.27
CA GLY A 31 22.54 -14.57 -61.05
C GLY A 31 24.00 -14.73 -60.59
N GLU A 32 24.86 -14.95 -61.56
CA GLU A 32 26.28 -15.12 -61.46
C GLU A 32 26.97 -14.02 -60.64
N GLU A 33 27.74 -14.40 -59.63
CA GLU A 33 28.81 -13.57 -59.08
C GLU A 33 30.00 -13.52 -60.05
N PRO A 34 30.49 -12.35 -60.43
CA PRO A 34 31.80 -12.27 -61.06
C PRO A 34 32.87 -12.44 -59.97
N ALA A 35 33.66 -13.51 -60.09
CA ALA A 35 34.86 -13.72 -59.33
C ALA A 35 35.85 -12.58 -59.57
N SER A 36 35.98 -11.69 -58.60
CA SER A 36 37.11 -10.75 -58.50
C SER A 36 37.99 -11.19 -57.35
N THR A 37 39.07 -11.88 -57.67
CA THR A 37 40.21 -12.09 -56.79
C THR A 37 40.86 -10.74 -56.52
N ALA A 38 40.49 -10.08 -55.46
CA ALA A 38 41.31 -9.07 -54.83
C ALA A 38 41.54 -9.51 -53.38
N THR A 39 42.75 -9.87 -53.09
CA THR A 39 43.33 -10.03 -51.76
C THR A 39 43.25 -8.69 -51.07
N GLU A 40 42.14 -8.43 -50.41
CA GLU A 40 42.05 -7.31 -49.47
C GLU A 40 42.52 -7.80 -48.09
N SER A 41 43.74 -7.36 -47.79
CA SER A 41 44.25 -7.29 -46.45
C SER A 41 43.19 -6.65 -45.55
N SER A 42 42.75 -7.37 -44.51
CA SER A 42 42.02 -6.76 -43.39
C SER A 42 42.76 -5.49 -42.99
N PRO A 43 42.11 -4.34 -42.98
CA PRO A 43 42.72 -3.19 -42.39
C PRO A 43 42.90 -3.49 -40.89
N THR A 44 44.15 -3.68 -40.48
CA THR A 44 44.57 -3.46 -39.12
C THR A 44 44.10 -2.06 -38.83
N VAL A 45 43.03 -1.92 -38.02
CA VAL A 45 42.59 -0.64 -37.48
C VAL A 45 43.72 -0.18 -36.59
N THR A 46 44.66 0.53 -37.16
CA THR A 46 45.53 1.44 -36.42
C THR A 46 44.59 2.41 -35.72
N PRO A 47 44.70 2.65 -34.42
CA PRO A 47 43.91 3.67 -33.78
C PRO A 47 44.26 5.00 -34.43
N ASP A 48 43.38 5.45 -35.31
CA ASP A 48 43.45 6.76 -35.93
C ASP A 48 43.53 7.78 -34.81
N SER A 49 44.56 8.63 -34.88
CA SER A 49 44.69 9.84 -34.06
C SER A 49 43.64 10.89 -34.43
N GLY A 50 42.41 10.45 -34.70
CA GLY A 50 41.23 11.28 -34.93
C GLY A 50 40.89 12.11 -33.69
N GLU A 51 40.53 13.33 -33.95
CA GLU A 51 40.10 14.31 -32.92
C GLU A 51 39.20 13.66 -31.88
N ARG A 52 39.74 13.48 -30.67
CA ARG A 52 38.96 12.97 -29.53
C ARG A 52 37.85 13.97 -29.25
N PHE A 53 36.62 13.58 -29.41
CA PHE A 53 35.50 14.42 -29.07
C PHE A 53 35.65 14.90 -27.61
N ALA A 54 35.59 16.22 -27.41
CA ALA A 54 35.63 16.79 -26.08
C ALA A 54 34.21 16.72 -25.51
N VAL A 55 34.08 16.08 -24.35
CA VAL A 55 32.82 15.98 -23.61
C VAL A 55 33.01 16.62 -22.24
N ARG A 56 31.94 17.26 -21.73
CA ARG A 56 31.98 17.82 -20.38
C ARG A 56 31.73 16.71 -19.36
N ILE A 57 32.53 16.68 -18.32
CA ILE A 57 32.41 15.68 -17.25
C ILE A 57 32.24 16.35 -15.90
N ARG A 58 31.52 15.65 -15.03
CA ARG A 58 31.43 15.96 -13.60
C ARG A 58 31.98 14.77 -12.83
N ASN A 59 33.04 14.99 -12.07
CA ASN A 59 33.50 14.01 -11.11
C ASN A 59 32.55 14.01 -9.91
N GLN A 60 31.98 12.86 -9.59
CA GLN A 60 31.03 12.70 -8.49
C GLN A 60 31.33 11.42 -7.72
N VAL A 61 31.20 11.48 -6.42
CA VAL A 61 31.27 10.33 -5.52
C VAL A 61 29.86 9.89 -5.17
N ALA A 62 29.64 8.59 -5.15
CA ALA A 62 28.36 8.01 -4.74
C ALA A 62 28.04 8.38 -3.29
N GLU A 63 26.82 8.74 -3.00
CA GLU A 63 26.30 8.98 -1.66
C GLU A 63 25.36 7.85 -1.24
N GLU A 64 25.31 7.60 0.07
CA GLU A 64 24.40 6.59 0.62
C GLU A 64 22.97 7.13 0.58
N VAL A 65 22.09 6.39 -0.07
CA VAL A 65 20.65 6.70 -0.16
C VAL A 65 19.82 5.49 0.22
N VAL A 66 18.62 5.73 0.73
CA VAL A 66 17.64 4.68 1.04
C VAL A 66 16.74 4.52 -0.18
N ARG A 67 16.71 3.32 -0.75
CA ARG A 67 15.78 2.98 -1.82
C ARG A 67 14.36 2.97 -1.25
N THR A 68 13.42 3.66 -1.86
CA THR A 68 12.01 3.62 -1.45
C THR A 68 11.29 2.48 -2.17
N ILE A 69 10.70 1.60 -1.38
CA ILE A 69 9.81 0.54 -1.86
C ILE A 69 8.42 1.14 -1.97
N THR A 70 7.86 1.18 -3.19
CA THR A 70 6.50 1.68 -3.43
C THR A 70 5.57 0.50 -3.67
N VAL A 71 4.52 0.39 -2.85
CA VAL A 71 3.57 -0.73 -2.90
C VAL A 71 2.14 -0.19 -2.92
N ASN A 72 1.34 -0.69 -3.87
CA ASN A 72 -0.08 -0.35 -3.94
C ASN A 72 -0.86 -1.00 -2.79
N GLY A 73 -1.78 -0.25 -2.23
CA GLY A 73 -2.59 -0.65 -1.10
C GLY A 73 -3.92 0.09 -1.05
N SER A 74 -4.58 -0.01 0.08
CA SER A 74 -5.85 0.67 0.35
C SER A 74 -5.95 1.12 1.80
N THR A 75 -6.75 2.13 2.05
CA THR A 75 -7.03 2.63 3.39
C THR A 75 -8.25 1.94 3.99
N ALA A 76 -8.20 1.64 5.27
CA ALA A 76 -9.30 1.10 6.07
C ALA A 76 -9.41 1.85 7.40
N PRO A 77 -10.56 1.85 8.07
CA PRO A 77 -10.65 2.37 9.43
C PRO A 77 -9.88 1.46 10.40
N ALA A 78 -9.49 2.00 11.56
CA ALA A 78 -8.73 1.24 12.57
C ALA A 78 -9.50 0.00 13.06
N ARG A 79 -10.82 0.11 13.19
CA ARG A 79 -11.74 -0.97 13.58
C ARG A 79 -13.09 -0.79 12.91
N VAL A 80 -13.73 -1.91 12.59
CA VAL A 80 -15.13 -1.97 12.18
C VAL A 80 -15.83 -2.98 13.09
N VAL A 81 -16.94 -2.59 13.68
CA VAL A 81 -17.73 -3.46 14.55
C VAL A 81 -19.18 -3.44 14.08
N GLU A 82 -19.77 -4.62 13.95
CA GLU A 82 -21.20 -4.80 13.78
C GLU A 82 -21.84 -4.90 15.16
N ILE A 83 -22.68 -3.94 15.49
CA ILE A 83 -23.39 -3.87 16.77
C ILE A 83 -24.72 -4.59 16.60
N ASN A 84 -24.95 -5.62 17.40
CA ASN A 84 -26.16 -6.44 17.37
C ASN A 84 -27.01 -6.19 18.62
N ALA A 85 -28.31 -6.42 18.51
CA ALA A 85 -29.23 -6.33 19.63
C ALA A 85 -28.90 -7.39 20.69
N GLU A 86 -28.71 -6.99 21.93
CA GLU A 86 -28.48 -7.90 23.05
C GLU A 86 -29.79 -8.40 23.69
N THR A 87 -30.92 -7.77 23.35
CA THR A 87 -32.25 -8.12 23.85
C THR A 87 -33.34 -7.80 22.80
N ASP A 88 -34.50 -8.45 22.92
CA ASP A 88 -35.65 -8.20 22.05
C ASP A 88 -36.32 -6.88 22.41
N GLY A 89 -36.73 -6.10 21.41
CA GLY A 89 -37.46 -4.84 21.68
C GLY A 89 -37.88 -4.12 20.41
N ARG A 90 -38.76 -3.14 20.58
CA ARG A 90 -39.12 -2.19 19.52
C ARG A 90 -38.20 -0.98 19.61
N VAL A 91 -37.68 -0.54 18.48
CA VAL A 91 -36.89 0.70 18.38
C VAL A 91 -37.82 1.90 18.62
N VAL A 92 -37.54 2.71 19.64
CA VAL A 92 -38.30 3.92 20.00
C VAL A 92 -37.56 5.19 19.68
N ASP A 93 -36.23 5.12 19.58
CA ASP A 93 -35.40 6.28 19.32
C ASP A 93 -34.07 5.87 18.64
N THR A 94 -33.59 6.74 17.76
CA THR A 94 -32.26 6.60 17.12
C THR A 94 -31.43 7.81 17.56
N GLY A 95 -30.50 7.58 18.49
CA GLY A 95 -29.77 8.63 19.19
C GLY A 95 -28.81 9.45 18.35
N ILE A 96 -28.33 8.89 17.20
CA ILE A 96 -27.36 9.53 16.32
C ILE A 96 -27.70 9.28 14.85
N GLU A 97 -27.24 10.16 13.96
CA GLU A 97 -27.38 10.03 12.50
C GLU A 97 -26.18 9.31 11.88
N ARG A 98 -26.37 8.81 10.66
CA ARG A 98 -25.28 8.18 9.88
C ARG A 98 -24.20 9.22 9.57
N GLY A 99 -22.94 8.84 9.79
CA GLY A 99 -21.79 9.71 9.62
C GLY A 99 -21.49 10.60 10.85
N GLU A 100 -22.34 10.58 11.86
CA GLU A 100 -22.11 11.33 13.08
C GLU A 100 -21.11 10.59 13.99
N ARG A 101 -20.24 11.36 14.64
CA ARG A 101 -19.28 10.87 15.63
C ARG A 101 -19.87 10.92 17.02
N VAL A 102 -19.61 9.90 17.78
CA VAL A 102 -20.05 9.80 19.17
C VAL A 102 -18.94 9.18 20.03
N SER A 103 -18.88 9.62 21.29
CA SER A 103 -17.95 9.07 22.27
C SER A 103 -18.43 7.71 22.79
N GLU A 104 -17.49 6.92 23.32
CA GLU A 104 -17.76 5.67 24.01
C GLU A 104 -18.92 5.80 25.01
N GLY A 105 -19.85 4.82 24.99
CA GLY A 105 -21.05 4.81 25.82
C GLY A 105 -22.21 5.68 25.33
N GLY A 106 -22.02 6.49 24.26
CA GLY A 106 -23.11 7.26 23.65
C GLY A 106 -24.17 6.36 23.05
N ILE A 107 -25.44 6.79 23.10
CA ILE A 107 -26.59 5.98 22.69
C ILE A 107 -26.73 6.05 21.16
N ILE A 108 -26.71 4.90 20.51
CA ILE A 108 -26.94 4.74 19.06
C ILE A 108 -28.44 4.48 18.80
N VAL A 109 -29.02 3.52 19.54
CA VAL A 109 -30.41 3.12 19.42
C VAL A 109 -30.97 2.86 20.82
N ARG A 110 -32.24 3.23 21.05
CA ARG A 110 -32.96 2.91 22.24
C ARG A 110 -34.19 2.05 21.92
N LEU A 111 -34.34 0.97 22.69
CA LEU A 111 -35.46 0.06 22.60
C LEU A 111 -36.53 0.41 23.62
N ASP A 112 -37.78 -0.04 23.42
CA ASP A 112 -38.92 0.19 24.30
C ASP A 112 -38.81 -0.63 25.61
N GLU A 113 -38.86 0.03 26.71
CA GLU A 113 -38.72 -0.56 28.06
C GLU A 113 -39.86 -1.50 28.46
N ARG A 114 -41.06 -1.31 27.90
CA ARG A 114 -42.25 -2.13 28.17
C ARG A 114 -42.46 -2.41 29.65
N ASP A 115 -42.47 -3.73 30.02
CA ASP A 115 -42.68 -4.21 31.39
C ASP A 115 -41.39 -4.39 32.21
N ARG A 116 -40.22 -4.06 31.63
CA ARG A 116 -38.91 -4.33 32.25
C ARG A 116 -38.66 -3.47 33.49
N GLU A 117 -39.12 -2.23 33.51
CA GLU A 117 -39.07 -1.40 34.70
C GLU A 117 -39.89 -2.01 35.85
N ALA A 118 -41.07 -2.57 35.53
CA ALA A 118 -41.89 -3.25 36.52
C ALA A 118 -41.19 -4.52 37.04
N ARG A 119 -40.53 -5.29 36.19
CA ARG A 119 -39.74 -6.47 36.57
C ARG A 119 -38.54 -6.07 37.46
N LEU A 120 -37.84 -5.00 37.12
CA LEU A 120 -36.74 -4.48 37.94
C LEU A 120 -37.25 -4.06 39.33
N ALA A 121 -38.37 -3.36 39.37
CA ALA A 121 -38.97 -2.95 40.64
C ALA A 121 -39.40 -4.16 41.52
N GLN A 122 -39.99 -5.20 40.90
CA GLN A 122 -40.32 -6.47 41.56
C GLN A 122 -39.06 -7.19 42.08
N ALA A 123 -38.04 -7.30 41.28
CA ALA A 123 -36.78 -7.96 41.67
C ALA A 123 -36.13 -7.22 42.86
N LYS A 124 -36.07 -5.89 42.82
CA LYS A 124 -35.61 -5.05 43.97
C LYS A 124 -36.42 -5.30 45.25
N ALA A 125 -37.75 -5.37 45.15
CA ALA A 125 -38.59 -5.67 46.29
C ALA A 125 -38.37 -7.07 46.84
N THR A 126 -38.16 -8.08 45.96
CA THR A 126 -37.83 -9.47 46.38
C THR A 126 -36.47 -9.54 47.11
N VAL A 127 -35.43 -8.89 46.59
CA VAL A 127 -34.14 -8.81 47.29
C VAL A 127 -34.32 -8.21 48.68
N LYS A 128 -35.05 -7.09 48.78
CA LYS A 128 -35.28 -6.43 50.07
C LYS A 128 -36.02 -7.34 51.06
N GLN A 129 -37.02 -8.10 50.63
CA GLN A 129 -37.70 -9.09 51.42
C GLN A 129 -36.75 -10.17 51.95
N ARG A 130 -35.93 -10.76 51.05
CA ARG A 130 -34.99 -11.82 51.42
C ARG A 130 -33.86 -11.34 52.33
N GLU A 131 -33.40 -10.10 52.18
CA GLU A 131 -32.45 -9.46 53.10
C GLU A 131 -33.03 -9.38 54.54
N VAL A 132 -34.28 -8.97 54.66
CA VAL A 132 -34.94 -8.90 55.97
C VAL A 132 -35.14 -10.29 56.57
N GLU A 133 -35.55 -11.30 55.78
CA GLU A 133 -35.68 -12.70 56.21
C GLU A 133 -34.36 -13.28 56.68
N PHE A 134 -33.27 -13.08 55.90
CA PHE A 134 -31.94 -13.55 56.27
C PHE A 134 -31.45 -12.90 57.54
N ALA A 135 -31.53 -11.57 57.66
CA ALA A 135 -31.11 -10.84 58.86
C ALA A 135 -31.90 -11.23 60.10
N ALA A 136 -33.18 -11.55 59.95
CA ALA A 136 -34.02 -12.04 61.06
C ALA A 136 -33.56 -13.45 61.53
N ARG A 137 -33.29 -14.39 60.57
CA ARG A 137 -32.78 -15.73 60.90
C ARG A 137 -31.37 -15.69 61.49
N GLU A 138 -30.49 -14.81 61.00
CA GLU A 138 -29.14 -14.61 61.54
C GLU A 138 -29.18 -14.14 62.99
N ARG A 139 -30.04 -13.21 63.37
CA ARG A 139 -30.23 -12.79 64.76
C ARG A 139 -30.78 -13.90 65.66
N LEU A 140 -31.75 -14.70 65.18
CA LEU A 140 -32.32 -15.81 65.92
C LEU A 140 -31.34 -17.00 66.06
N LYS A 141 -30.35 -17.15 65.18
CA LYS A 141 -29.28 -18.14 65.30
C LYS A 141 -28.42 -17.84 66.52
N SER A 142 -28.11 -16.57 66.83
CA SER A 142 -27.33 -16.18 68.02
C SER A 142 -27.99 -16.66 69.31
N ASP A 143 -29.34 -16.74 69.34
CA ASP A 143 -30.13 -17.18 70.46
C ASP A 143 -30.46 -18.70 70.42
N SER A 144 -29.87 -19.47 69.50
CA SER A 144 -30.08 -20.92 69.26
C SER A 144 -31.50 -21.33 68.87
N TYR A 145 -32.32 -20.42 68.34
CA TYR A 145 -33.69 -20.71 67.88
C TYR A 145 -33.77 -21.12 66.40
N VAL A 146 -32.68 -21.01 65.63
CA VAL A 146 -32.64 -21.34 64.18
C VAL A 146 -31.48 -22.29 63.94
N SER A 147 -31.73 -23.36 63.15
CA SER A 147 -30.67 -24.31 62.74
C SER A 147 -29.74 -23.72 61.66
N GLU A 148 -28.51 -24.23 61.58
CA GLU A 148 -27.58 -23.86 60.53
C GLU A 148 -28.19 -24.06 59.13
N ALA A 149 -28.89 -25.18 58.91
CA ALA A 149 -29.55 -25.49 57.65
C ALA A 149 -30.58 -24.37 57.22
N GLN A 150 -31.36 -23.87 58.21
CA GLN A 150 -32.34 -22.79 57.94
C GLN A 150 -31.67 -21.47 57.61
N LEU A 151 -30.52 -21.16 58.21
CA LEU A 151 -29.75 -19.99 57.88
C LEU A 151 -29.17 -20.09 56.46
N GLN A 152 -28.58 -21.25 56.13
CA GLN A 152 -28.04 -21.54 54.80
C GLN A 152 -29.13 -21.48 53.71
N GLU A 153 -30.32 -21.98 53.98
CA GLU A 153 -31.50 -21.84 53.10
C GLU A 153 -31.85 -20.36 52.85
N ALA A 154 -31.89 -19.55 53.88
CA ALA A 154 -32.18 -18.12 53.72
C ALA A 154 -31.07 -17.37 52.92
N ALA A 155 -29.81 -17.74 53.16
CA ALA A 155 -28.70 -17.20 52.40
C ALA A 155 -28.81 -17.57 50.92
N ALA A 156 -29.12 -18.85 50.62
CA ALA A 156 -29.29 -19.30 49.21
C ALA A 156 -30.45 -18.59 48.49
N LEU A 157 -31.58 -18.37 49.19
CA LEU A 157 -32.73 -17.62 48.65
C LEU A 157 -32.41 -16.13 48.41
N LEU A 158 -31.59 -15.52 49.27
CA LEU A 158 -31.12 -14.15 49.09
C LEU A 158 -30.20 -14.04 47.85
N GLU A 159 -29.27 -14.94 47.69
CA GLU A 159 -28.38 -14.96 46.53
C GLU A 159 -29.15 -15.22 45.22
N ALA A 160 -30.15 -16.12 45.22
CA ALA A 160 -31.04 -16.30 44.09
C ALA A 160 -31.83 -15.03 43.72
N ALA A 161 -32.34 -14.30 44.73
CA ALA A 161 -33.00 -13.02 44.48
C ALA A 161 -32.07 -11.93 43.94
N LYS A 162 -30.83 -11.86 44.42
CA LYS A 162 -29.81 -10.95 43.87
C LYS A 162 -29.44 -11.28 42.42
N ALA A 163 -29.35 -12.56 42.07
CA ALA A 163 -29.12 -12.99 40.72
C ALA A 163 -30.25 -12.58 39.76
N GLU A 164 -31.52 -12.68 40.22
CA GLU A 164 -32.65 -12.22 39.43
C GLU A 164 -32.71 -10.69 39.30
N LEU A 165 -32.34 -9.95 40.36
CA LEU A 165 -32.18 -8.50 40.26
C LEU A 165 -31.11 -8.13 39.22
N ARG A 166 -29.96 -8.77 39.25
CA ARG A 166 -28.89 -8.50 38.27
C ARG A 166 -29.34 -8.79 36.83
N ARG A 167 -30.14 -9.85 36.63
CA ARG A 167 -30.71 -10.13 35.29
C ARG A 167 -31.64 -9.01 34.86
N ALA A 168 -32.55 -8.52 35.73
CA ALA A 168 -33.46 -7.45 35.42
C ALA A 168 -32.74 -6.11 35.14
N GLU A 169 -31.60 -5.87 35.81
CA GLU A 169 -30.74 -4.70 35.54
C GLU A 169 -30.11 -4.79 34.17
N LEU A 170 -29.53 -5.94 33.79
CA LEU A 170 -28.95 -6.17 32.48
C LEU A 170 -30.00 -6.07 31.37
N ASP A 171 -31.22 -6.59 31.58
CA ASP A 171 -32.29 -6.49 30.60
C ASP A 171 -32.65 -5.04 30.26
N ILE A 172 -32.53 -4.10 31.23
CA ILE A 172 -32.70 -2.67 30.99
C ILE A 172 -31.44 -2.06 30.34
N GLU A 173 -30.25 -2.44 30.80
CA GLU A 173 -28.99 -1.95 30.22
C GLU A 173 -28.92 -2.23 28.71
N TYR A 174 -29.29 -3.45 28.26
CA TYR A 174 -29.33 -3.87 26.89
C TYR A 174 -30.33 -3.19 25.98
N MET A 175 -31.26 -2.41 26.56
CA MET A 175 -32.17 -1.59 25.77
C MET A 175 -31.53 -0.33 25.22
N TYR A 176 -30.40 0.06 25.75
CA TYR A 176 -29.59 1.18 25.30
C TYR A 176 -28.40 0.65 24.50
N VAL A 177 -28.55 0.52 23.18
CA VAL A 177 -27.45 0.15 22.30
C VAL A 177 -26.46 1.31 22.25
N ARG A 178 -25.25 1.07 22.74
CA ARG A 178 -24.25 2.11 22.94
C ARG A 178 -23.03 1.90 22.05
N ALA A 179 -22.33 3.01 21.76
CA ALA A 179 -21.05 3.01 21.10
C ALA A 179 -19.98 2.29 21.96
N PRO A 180 -19.27 1.26 21.43
CA PRO A 180 -18.27 0.50 22.17
C PRO A 180 -16.92 1.22 22.34
N PHE A 181 -16.69 2.31 21.61
CA PHE A 181 -15.51 3.17 21.63
C PHE A 181 -15.84 4.50 20.94
N ASP A 182 -14.94 5.50 21.04
CA ASP A 182 -15.07 6.72 20.27
C ASP A 182 -14.95 6.44 18.77
N GLY A 183 -15.88 6.91 17.95
CA GLY A 183 -15.91 6.63 16.53
C GLY A 183 -17.12 7.23 15.82
N ALA A 184 -17.48 6.69 14.66
CA ALA A 184 -18.58 7.17 13.84
C ALA A 184 -19.57 6.05 13.47
N LEU A 185 -20.84 6.42 13.34
CA LEU A 185 -21.87 5.51 12.82
C LEU A 185 -21.77 5.44 11.30
N GLN A 186 -21.30 4.32 10.77
CA GLN A 186 -21.21 4.12 9.33
C GLN A 186 -22.57 3.84 8.72
N GLU A 187 -23.31 2.88 9.30
CA GLU A 187 -24.61 2.46 8.81
C GLU A 187 -25.53 2.05 9.97
N ARG A 188 -26.81 2.37 9.85
CA ARG A 188 -27.84 1.89 10.76
C ARG A 188 -28.79 0.99 9.99
N HIS A 189 -29.04 -0.21 10.52
CA HIS A 189 -29.84 -1.26 9.89
C HIS A 189 -31.29 -1.27 10.36
N VAL A 190 -31.62 -0.42 11.33
CA VAL A 190 -32.96 -0.36 11.97
C VAL A 190 -33.49 1.07 11.99
N GLU A 191 -34.83 1.21 11.98
CA GLU A 191 -35.53 2.49 12.06
C GLU A 191 -36.50 2.50 13.23
N VAL A 192 -36.90 3.72 13.65
CA VAL A 192 -37.91 3.87 14.71
C VAL A 192 -39.22 3.16 14.32
N GLY A 193 -39.67 2.27 15.19
CA GLY A 193 -40.86 1.41 14.97
C GLY A 193 -40.52 -0.03 14.62
N ASP A 194 -39.29 -0.33 14.21
CA ASP A 194 -38.86 -1.71 13.94
C ASP A 194 -38.84 -2.56 15.22
N PHE A 195 -39.05 -3.84 15.07
CA PHE A 195 -38.90 -4.82 16.13
C PHE A 195 -37.69 -5.68 15.89
N VAL A 196 -36.74 -5.65 16.83
CA VAL A 196 -35.51 -6.44 16.78
C VAL A 196 -35.55 -7.58 17.78
N LYS A 197 -34.86 -8.65 17.47
CA LYS A 197 -34.60 -9.80 18.33
C LYS A 197 -33.15 -9.80 18.77
N GLN A 198 -32.86 -10.50 19.84
CA GLN A 198 -31.49 -10.74 20.26
C GLN A 198 -30.66 -11.34 19.11
N GLY A 199 -29.53 -10.72 18.78
CA GLY A 199 -28.64 -11.10 17.68
C GLY A 199 -28.92 -10.40 16.35
N ASP A 200 -30.05 -9.67 16.19
CA ASP A 200 -30.28 -8.92 14.96
C ASP A 200 -29.30 -7.74 14.82
N PRO A 201 -28.82 -7.45 13.60
CA PRO A 201 -27.90 -6.34 13.37
C PRO A 201 -28.59 -4.99 13.56
N ILE A 202 -28.00 -4.11 14.35
CA ILE A 202 -28.48 -2.75 14.64
C ILE A 202 -27.72 -1.72 13.83
N ALA A 203 -26.37 -1.78 13.86
CA ALA A 203 -25.54 -0.77 13.24
C ALA A 203 -24.14 -1.29 12.91
N THR A 204 -23.52 -0.71 11.88
CA THR A 204 -22.08 -0.81 11.62
C THR A 204 -21.40 0.44 12.17
N TYR A 205 -20.45 0.25 13.07
CA TYR A 205 -19.74 1.31 13.78
C TYR A 205 -18.24 1.22 13.51
N VAL A 206 -17.59 2.37 13.28
CA VAL A 206 -16.18 2.43 12.86
C VAL A 206 -15.37 3.34 13.77
N ASP A 207 -14.13 2.91 14.06
CA ASP A 207 -13.11 3.76 14.66
C ASP A 207 -12.31 4.40 13.51
N ASP A 208 -12.61 5.66 13.24
CA ASP A 208 -11.99 6.44 12.18
C ASP A 208 -10.94 7.44 12.69
N ARG A 209 -10.56 7.37 13.98
CA ARG A 209 -9.51 8.21 14.59
C ARG A 209 -8.11 7.84 14.10
N ALA A 210 -7.94 6.65 13.57
CA ALA A 210 -6.77 6.26 12.84
C ALA A 210 -7.17 5.55 11.55
N ILE A 211 -6.40 5.77 10.51
CA ILE A 211 -6.54 5.08 9.23
C ILE A 211 -5.44 4.06 9.10
N ILE A 212 -5.79 2.88 8.63
CA ILE A 212 -4.85 1.81 8.35
C ILE A 212 -4.64 1.75 6.85
N VAL A 213 -3.41 1.95 6.41
CA VAL A 213 -3.00 1.69 5.04
C VAL A 213 -2.49 0.26 4.97
N THR A 214 -3.20 -0.59 4.25
CA THR A 214 -2.84 -2.00 4.06
C THR A 214 -2.27 -2.18 2.67
N ALA A 215 -1.08 -2.75 2.56
CA ALA A 215 -0.39 -3.04 1.32
C ALA A 215 0.25 -4.43 1.35
N SER A 216 0.58 -4.97 0.16
CA SER A 216 1.16 -6.30 0.02
C SER A 216 2.58 -6.19 -0.53
N VAL A 217 3.58 -6.35 0.33
CA VAL A 217 5.02 -6.24 0.01
C VAL A 217 5.55 -7.57 -0.50
N SER A 218 6.39 -7.55 -1.52
CA SER A 218 7.00 -8.76 -2.11
C SER A 218 7.90 -9.50 -1.13
N GLU A 219 8.12 -10.81 -1.35
CA GLU A 219 9.06 -11.62 -0.53
C GLU A 219 10.50 -11.10 -0.57
N PHE A 220 10.88 -10.39 -1.66
CA PHE A 220 12.23 -9.83 -1.81
C PHE A 220 12.43 -8.56 -0.97
N ASP A 221 11.36 -7.77 -0.80
CA ASP A 221 11.37 -6.48 -0.12
C ASP A 221 11.00 -6.59 1.37
N ALA A 222 10.28 -7.65 1.75
CA ALA A 222 9.77 -7.84 3.10
C ALA A 222 10.87 -7.85 4.19
N LYS A 223 12.10 -8.22 3.82
CA LYS A 223 13.27 -8.21 4.74
C LYS A 223 13.68 -6.80 5.19
N PHE A 224 13.25 -5.75 4.47
CA PHE A 224 13.56 -4.37 4.78
C PHE A 224 12.44 -3.65 5.54
N VAL A 225 11.32 -4.33 5.77
CA VAL A 225 10.13 -3.76 6.40
C VAL A 225 9.99 -4.30 7.81
N GLU A 226 10.16 -3.44 8.81
CA GLU A 226 10.09 -3.84 10.20
C GLU A 226 8.92 -3.14 10.93
N ARG A 227 8.35 -3.86 11.90
CA ARG A 227 7.32 -3.28 12.77
C ARG A 227 7.91 -2.19 13.65
N GLY A 228 7.26 -1.04 13.68
CA GLY A 228 7.68 0.12 14.48
C GLY A 228 8.47 1.15 13.68
N GLU A 229 8.79 0.87 12.42
CA GLU A 229 9.41 1.84 11.52
C GLU A 229 8.42 2.90 11.05
N GLU A 230 8.94 4.09 10.83
CA GLU A 230 8.21 5.19 10.17
C GLU A 230 8.17 4.95 8.67
N ALA A 231 7.01 5.17 8.08
CA ALA A 231 6.80 5.08 6.64
C ALA A 231 5.77 6.11 6.22
N GLU A 232 5.72 6.38 4.92
CA GLU A 232 4.77 7.31 4.33
C GLU A 232 3.75 6.56 3.48
N ALA A 233 2.58 7.14 3.30
CA ALA A 233 1.64 6.69 2.29
C ALA A 233 1.17 7.88 1.45
N ARG A 234 1.08 7.65 0.13
CA ARG A 234 0.47 8.58 -0.80
C ARG A 234 -0.95 8.15 -1.07
N LEU A 235 -1.92 8.98 -0.69
CA LEU A 235 -3.33 8.74 -0.95
C LEU A 235 -3.69 9.03 -2.42
N ALA A 236 -4.82 8.49 -2.89
CA ALA A 236 -5.33 8.76 -4.24
C ALA A 236 -5.58 10.27 -4.52
N THR A 237 -5.72 11.07 -3.47
CA THR A 237 -5.81 12.55 -3.55
C THR A 237 -4.48 13.22 -3.90
N GLY A 238 -3.35 12.49 -3.85
CA GLY A 238 -1.99 13.00 -3.96
C GLY A 238 -1.38 13.47 -2.64
N GLU A 239 -2.14 13.44 -1.56
CA GLU A 239 -1.67 13.80 -0.22
C GLU A 239 -0.71 12.73 0.32
N LEU A 240 0.40 13.18 0.92
CA LEU A 240 1.35 12.34 1.64
C LEU A 240 1.00 12.37 3.13
N VAL A 241 0.87 11.20 3.71
CA VAL A 241 0.59 11.01 5.14
C VAL A 241 1.69 10.16 5.76
N GLU A 242 2.13 10.54 6.93
CA GLU A 242 3.15 9.82 7.71
C GLU A 242 2.48 8.88 8.71
N GLY A 243 3.13 7.75 9.00
CA GLY A 243 2.63 6.79 9.96
C GLY A 243 3.70 5.82 10.43
N ILE A 244 3.27 4.85 11.24
CA ILE A 244 4.14 3.82 11.81
C ILE A 244 3.66 2.46 11.33
N ILE A 245 4.56 1.59 10.90
CA ILE A 245 4.25 0.19 10.55
C ILE A 245 3.83 -0.54 11.82
N ARG A 246 2.53 -0.83 11.94
CA ARG A 246 1.97 -1.52 13.10
C ARG A 246 2.04 -3.04 12.99
N TYR A 247 2.01 -3.56 11.76
CA TYR A 247 1.94 -4.99 11.51
C TYR A 247 2.67 -5.36 10.22
N VAL A 248 3.39 -6.46 10.28
CA VAL A 248 3.97 -7.17 9.14
C VAL A 248 3.54 -8.63 9.29
N ALA A 249 2.91 -9.20 8.27
CA ALA A 249 2.44 -10.58 8.33
C ALA A 249 3.62 -11.55 8.52
N PRO A 250 3.54 -12.51 9.44
CA PRO A 250 4.62 -13.49 9.65
C PRO A 250 4.64 -14.60 8.58
N VAL A 251 3.58 -14.69 7.76
CA VAL A 251 3.43 -15.69 6.70
C VAL A 251 2.96 -14.98 5.43
N ALA A 252 3.60 -15.29 4.32
CA ALA A 252 3.20 -14.78 3.01
C ALA A 252 1.88 -15.38 2.54
N ASP A 253 1.11 -14.61 1.80
CA ASP A 253 0.01 -15.13 1.00
C ASP A 253 0.57 -16.09 -0.07
N THR A 254 0.05 -17.30 -0.11
CA THR A 254 0.58 -18.37 -0.96
C THR A 254 0.32 -18.17 -2.45
N ALA A 255 -0.71 -17.41 -2.81
CA ALA A 255 -1.08 -17.15 -4.20
C ALA A 255 -0.24 -16.01 -4.81
N THR A 256 -0.01 -14.95 -4.05
CA THR A 256 0.69 -13.74 -4.50
C THR A 256 2.15 -13.69 -4.08
N ARG A 257 2.58 -14.52 -3.11
CA ARG A 257 3.91 -14.50 -2.47
C ARG A 257 4.27 -13.13 -1.90
N THR A 258 3.30 -12.48 -1.29
CA THR A 258 3.46 -11.17 -0.67
C THR A 258 3.15 -11.24 0.82
N PHE A 259 3.75 -10.33 1.59
CA PHE A 259 3.48 -10.14 3.00
C PHE A 259 2.58 -8.93 3.19
N THR A 260 1.51 -9.09 3.94
CA THR A 260 0.65 -7.96 4.30
C THR A 260 1.37 -7.06 5.29
N VAL A 261 1.43 -5.78 4.97
CA VAL A 261 1.97 -4.71 5.83
C VAL A 261 0.88 -3.70 6.10
N GLU A 262 0.79 -3.25 7.35
CA GLU A 262 -0.17 -2.25 7.76
C GLU A 262 0.54 -1.06 8.40
N LEU A 263 0.32 0.12 7.82
CA LEU A 263 0.73 1.41 8.35
C LEU A 263 -0.44 2.04 9.10
N VAL A 264 -0.23 2.47 10.34
CA VAL A 264 -1.20 3.27 11.09
C VAL A 264 -0.90 4.74 10.94
N VAL A 265 -1.89 5.50 10.51
CA VAL A 265 -1.83 6.95 10.31
C VAL A 265 -2.83 7.59 11.28
N ASP A 266 -2.39 8.61 12.01
CA ASP A 266 -3.30 9.37 12.89
C ASP A 266 -4.34 10.14 12.07
N ASN A 267 -5.59 10.09 12.50
CA ASN A 267 -6.72 10.78 11.89
C ASN A 267 -7.65 11.36 12.96
N SER A 268 -7.07 11.83 14.05
CA SER A 268 -7.82 12.37 15.19
C SER A 268 -8.70 13.58 14.83
N ASP A 269 -8.32 14.33 13.80
CA ASP A 269 -9.08 15.44 13.21
C ASP A 269 -10.19 14.98 12.24
N GLY A 270 -10.16 13.72 11.78
CA GLY A 270 -11.13 13.15 10.86
C GLY A 270 -11.06 13.65 9.42
N ALA A 271 -9.91 14.17 9.01
CA ALA A 271 -9.69 14.68 7.66
C ALA A 271 -9.61 13.55 6.64
N LEU A 272 -8.98 12.41 7.01
CA LEU A 272 -8.76 11.28 6.13
C LEU A 272 -9.99 10.36 6.08
N ARG A 273 -10.26 9.81 4.91
CA ARG A 273 -11.34 8.85 4.70
C ARG A 273 -10.80 7.46 4.42
N ALA A 274 -11.43 6.45 5.00
CA ALA A 274 -11.16 5.06 4.70
C ALA A 274 -11.77 4.63 3.34
N GLY A 275 -11.28 3.52 2.78
CA GLY A 275 -11.79 2.97 1.51
C GLY A 275 -11.15 3.55 0.26
N MET A 276 -10.10 4.36 0.38
CA MET A 276 -9.35 4.92 -0.75
C MET A 276 -8.17 4.03 -1.13
N THR A 277 -7.76 4.11 -2.39
CA THR A 277 -6.47 3.57 -2.82
C THR A 277 -5.33 4.40 -2.25
N ALA A 278 -4.24 3.75 -1.89
CA ALA A 278 -3.04 4.39 -1.39
C ALA A 278 -1.79 3.68 -1.93
N GLU A 279 -0.69 4.39 -2.01
CA GLU A 279 0.64 3.85 -2.25
C GLU A 279 1.43 3.93 -0.94
N LEU A 280 1.83 2.79 -0.42
CA LEU A 280 2.72 2.70 0.74
C LEU A 280 4.17 2.90 0.28
N LEU A 281 4.87 3.85 0.87
CA LEU A 281 6.25 4.21 0.61
C LEU A 281 7.08 3.79 1.83
N VAL A 282 7.77 2.65 1.70
CA VAL A 282 8.54 2.09 2.81
C VAL A 282 10.03 2.28 2.53
N PRO A 283 10.83 2.71 3.52
CA PRO A 283 12.27 2.70 3.38
C PRO A 283 12.77 1.26 3.16
N GLY A 284 13.60 1.08 2.14
CA GLY A 284 14.16 -0.21 1.76
C GLY A 284 15.66 -0.29 1.99
N GLU A 285 16.38 -0.89 1.05
CA GLU A 285 17.83 -1.08 1.12
C GLU A 285 18.60 0.25 1.07
N ARG A 286 19.65 0.37 1.90
CA ARG A 286 20.63 1.45 1.78
C ARG A 286 21.63 1.10 0.70
N ILE A 287 21.75 1.94 -0.30
CA ILE A 287 22.64 1.73 -1.44
C ILE A 287 23.43 2.99 -1.76
N PHE A 288 24.59 2.81 -2.39
CA PHE A 288 25.38 3.94 -2.89
C PHE A 288 24.91 4.32 -4.28
N ALA A 289 24.54 5.57 -4.49
CA ALA A 289 24.03 6.08 -5.76
C ALA A 289 24.54 7.48 -6.07
N HIS A 290 24.54 7.82 -7.35
CA HIS A 290 24.94 9.15 -7.83
C HIS A 290 23.70 9.99 -8.13
N LYS A 291 23.62 11.19 -7.55
CA LYS A 291 22.56 12.15 -7.87
C LYS A 291 22.81 12.81 -9.21
N ILE A 292 22.00 12.52 -10.21
CA ILE A 292 22.14 13.07 -11.56
C ILE A 292 20.86 13.76 -12.03
N SER A 293 20.99 14.63 -13.03
CA SER A 293 19.81 15.17 -13.73
C SER A 293 19.22 14.07 -14.63
N PRO A 294 17.88 13.91 -14.71
CA PRO A 294 17.24 12.99 -15.65
C PRO A 294 17.67 13.19 -17.11
N SER A 295 18.12 14.39 -17.49
CA SER A 295 18.61 14.71 -18.83
C SER A 295 19.93 14.02 -19.21
N LEU A 296 20.62 13.42 -18.24
CA LEU A 296 21.85 12.66 -18.48
C LEU A 296 21.60 11.20 -18.79
N LEU A 297 20.38 10.72 -18.57
CA LEU A 297 19.98 9.37 -18.97
C LEU A 297 19.96 9.28 -20.50
N THR A 298 20.60 8.23 -21.03
CA THR A 298 20.64 7.94 -22.46
C THR A 298 20.23 6.50 -22.71
N LEU A 299 20.01 6.14 -23.97
CA LEU A 299 19.75 4.76 -24.37
C LEU A 299 21.01 4.17 -25.01
N ASP A 300 21.25 2.90 -24.77
CA ASP A 300 22.20 2.11 -25.54
C ASP A 300 21.58 1.63 -26.86
N ASP A 301 22.35 0.90 -27.66
CA ASP A 301 21.92 0.33 -28.96
C ASP A 301 20.84 -0.76 -28.80
N GLN A 302 20.64 -1.29 -27.60
CA GLN A 302 19.65 -2.30 -27.26
C GLN A 302 18.35 -1.68 -26.68
N GLY A 303 18.37 -0.37 -26.39
CA GLY A 303 17.24 0.37 -25.83
C GLY A 303 17.22 0.40 -24.29
N ASN A 304 18.30 -0.04 -23.62
CA ASN A 304 18.41 0.07 -22.17
C ASN A 304 18.72 1.52 -21.76
N VAL A 305 18.10 1.98 -20.69
CA VAL A 305 18.37 3.30 -20.12
C VAL A 305 19.63 3.24 -19.28
N GLY A 306 20.54 4.20 -19.47
CA GLY A 306 21.78 4.22 -18.73
C GLY A 306 22.50 5.57 -18.72
N VAL A 307 23.68 5.58 -18.13
CA VAL A 307 24.54 6.75 -17.98
C VAL A 307 25.89 6.45 -18.62
N LYS A 308 26.45 7.43 -19.34
CA LYS A 308 27.79 7.36 -19.88
C LYS A 308 28.79 8.03 -18.95
N ILE A 309 29.86 7.32 -18.65
CA ILE A 309 31.00 7.83 -17.87
C ILE A 309 32.28 7.75 -18.69
N ILE A 310 33.32 8.43 -18.27
CA ILE A 310 34.67 8.28 -18.83
C ILE A 310 35.57 7.67 -17.76
N ASN A 311 36.25 6.58 -18.12
CA ASN A 311 37.25 5.99 -17.25
C ASN A 311 38.61 6.74 -17.31
N ASP A 312 39.56 6.35 -16.47
CA ASP A 312 40.89 6.99 -16.39
C ASP A 312 41.73 6.88 -17.69
N GLU A 313 41.39 5.95 -18.55
CA GLU A 313 42.03 5.76 -19.85
C GLU A 313 41.44 6.65 -20.96
N GLY A 314 40.35 7.35 -20.65
CA GLY A 314 39.63 8.21 -21.60
C GLY A 314 38.65 7.45 -22.49
N VAL A 315 38.25 6.24 -22.09
CA VAL A 315 37.27 5.41 -22.80
C VAL A 315 35.88 5.69 -22.20
N VAL A 316 34.88 5.84 -23.07
CA VAL A 316 33.48 6.01 -22.66
C VAL A 316 32.89 4.63 -22.31
N GLU A 317 32.38 4.51 -21.14
CA GLU A 317 31.66 3.33 -20.66
C GLU A 317 30.18 3.65 -20.46
N PHE A 318 29.32 2.69 -20.79
CA PHE A 318 27.86 2.79 -20.54
C PHE A 318 27.50 1.89 -19.36
N TYR A 319 26.81 2.46 -18.39
CA TYR A 319 26.27 1.75 -17.25
C TYR A 319 24.75 1.82 -17.29
N GLU A 320 24.09 0.68 -17.21
CA GLU A 320 22.64 0.60 -17.10
C GLU A 320 22.19 1.29 -15.80
N ALA A 321 21.17 2.14 -15.89
CA ALA A 321 20.72 2.93 -14.78
C ALA A 321 19.77 2.12 -13.88
N ASP A 322 20.24 1.71 -12.70
CA ASP A 322 19.41 1.25 -11.61
C ASP A 322 18.95 2.49 -10.79
N ILE A 323 17.71 2.93 -11.03
CA ILE A 323 17.16 4.12 -10.38
C ILE A 323 16.74 3.73 -8.96
N ALA A 324 17.51 4.18 -7.96
CA ALA A 324 17.27 3.94 -6.55
C ALA A 324 16.18 4.84 -5.96
N LEU A 325 16.19 6.11 -6.37
CA LEU A 325 15.27 7.14 -5.88
C LEU A 325 15.10 8.21 -6.95
N ALA A 326 13.88 8.66 -7.16
CA ALA A 326 13.56 9.81 -8.01
C ALA A 326 12.96 10.93 -7.16
N THR A 327 13.55 12.13 -7.27
CA THR A 327 13.09 13.32 -6.55
C THR A 327 12.84 14.47 -7.53
N ASN A 328 12.22 15.54 -7.06
CA ASN A 328 12.04 16.76 -7.86
C ASN A 328 13.38 17.42 -8.25
N GLU A 329 14.46 17.12 -7.53
CA GLU A 329 15.79 17.70 -7.73
C GLU A 329 16.69 16.86 -8.64
N GLY A 330 16.33 15.60 -8.92
CA GLY A 330 17.09 14.66 -9.73
C GLY A 330 16.80 13.20 -9.43
N VAL A 331 17.52 12.32 -10.12
CA VAL A 331 17.45 10.88 -9.93
C VAL A 331 18.75 10.37 -9.32
N TYR A 332 18.63 9.42 -8.41
CA TYR A 332 19.76 8.71 -7.80
C TYR A 332 19.95 7.39 -8.55
N VAL A 333 21.10 7.25 -9.21
CA VAL A 333 21.43 6.08 -10.01
C VAL A 333 22.50 5.26 -9.30
N ALA A 334 22.17 4.01 -9.01
CA ALA A 334 23.09 3.00 -8.48
C ALA A 334 23.78 2.22 -9.61
N GLY A 335 24.72 1.36 -9.24
CA GLY A 335 25.44 0.50 -10.20
C GLY A 335 26.64 1.14 -10.88
N LEU A 336 26.91 2.43 -10.67
CA LEU A 336 28.12 3.10 -11.12
C LEU A 336 29.28 2.87 -10.13
N PRO A 337 30.55 3.05 -10.58
CA PRO A 337 31.71 3.06 -9.68
C PRO A 337 31.57 4.11 -8.55
N ALA A 338 32.16 3.86 -7.38
CA ALA A 338 32.05 4.74 -6.21
C ALA A 338 32.47 6.20 -6.49
N ALA A 339 33.45 6.40 -7.41
CA ALA A 339 33.78 7.69 -7.98
C ALA A 339 33.67 7.57 -9.51
N ALA A 340 32.89 8.44 -10.13
CA ALA A 340 32.62 8.37 -11.55
C ALA A 340 32.76 9.76 -12.21
N ASN A 341 33.39 9.79 -13.39
CA ASN A 341 33.43 10.95 -14.27
C ASN A 341 32.22 10.91 -15.21
N ILE A 342 31.07 11.40 -14.75
CA ILE A 342 29.80 11.36 -15.48
C ILE A 342 29.83 12.38 -16.62
N ILE A 343 29.47 11.97 -17.83
CA ILE A 343 29.36 12.87 -18.99
C ILE A 343 28.08 13.71 -18.84
N THR A 344 28.26 15.03 -18.67
CA THR A 344 27.15 15.97 -18.48
C THR A 344 26.72 16.67 -19.76
N VAL A 345 27.64 16.80 -20.73
CA VAL A 345 27.33 17.36 -22.06
C VAL A 345 28.15 16.62 -23.11
N GLY A 346 27.53 16.28 -24.22
CA GLY A 346 28.15 15.58 -25.32
C GLY A 346 27.87 14.07 -25.37
N GLN A 347 27.05 13.54 -24.48
CA GLN A 347 26.68 12.13 -24.36
C GLN A 347 26.10 11.55 -25.67
N GLY A 348 25.42 12.37 -26.47
CA GLY A 348 24.85 11.96 -27.76
C GLY A 348 25.88 11.84 -28.91
N PHE A 349 27.11 12.35 -28.73
CA PHE A 349 28.17 12.33 -29.76
C PHE A 349 29.21 11.26 -29.52
N VAL A 350 29.14 10.52 -28.44
CA VAL A 350 30.08 9.46 -28.09
C VAL A 350 29.34 8.14 -27.84
N SER A 351 29.93 7.04 -28.28
CA SER A 351 29.38 5.69 -28.06
C SER A 351 30.22 4.95 -27.02
N ALA A 352 29.64 3.92 -26.39
CA ALA A 352 30.37 3.02 -25.51
C ALA A 352 31.58 2.44 -26.25
N GLY A 353 32.77 2.38 -25.61
CA GLY A 353 34.01 1.94 -26.19
C GLY A 353 34.78 2.99 -26.99
N SER A 354 34.21 4.17 -27.28
CA SER A 354 34.91 5.26 -27.97
C SER A 354 35.84 6.03 -27.04
N TYR A 355 36.91 6.61 -27.60
CA TYR A 355 37.78 7.52 -26.86
C TYR A 355 37.24 8.93 -26.87
N ALA A 356 37.18 9.57 -25.71
CA ALA A 356 36.76 10.97 -25.55
C ALA A 356 37.72 11.71 -24.62
N LYS A 357 37.79 13.04 -24.80
CA LYS A 357 38.53 13.93 -23.89
C LYS A 357 37.54 14.53 -22.89
N GLY A 358 37.62 14.08 -21.64
CA GLY A 358 36.85 14.68 -20.55
C GLY A 358 37.38 16.09 -20.20
N VAL A 359 36.49 17.08 -20.22
CA VAL A 359 36.77 18.44 -19.77
C VAL A 359 35.93 18.70 -18.51
N PRO A 360 36.53 18.93 -17.33
CA PRO A 360 35.81 19.19 -16.10
C PRO A 360 34.88 20.41 -16.23
N GLU A 361 33.67 20.29 -15.71
CA GLU A 361 32.68 21.37 -15.71
C GLU A 361 33.20 22.67 -15.08
N SER A 362 33.98 22.56 -14.01
CA SER A 362 34.62 23.67 -13.34
C SER A 362 35.63 24.46 -14.20
N GLU A 363 36.26 23.82 -15.17
CA GLU A 363 37.16 24.50 -16.11
C GLU A 363 36.39 25.25 -17.19
N VAL A 364 35.27 24.71 -17.65
CA VAL A 364 34.43 25.36 -18.67
C VAL A 364 33.74 26.59 -18.08
N ASP A 365 33.23 26.50 -16.86
CA ASP A 365 32.57 27.63 -16.19
C ASP A 365 33.56 28.76 -15.91
N ARG A 366 34.80 28.42 -15.54
CA ARG A 366 35.85 29.40 -15.35
C ARG A 366 36.25 30.09 -16.67
N ALA A 367 36.32 29.34 -17.76
CA ALA A 367 36.63 29.89 -19.10
C ALA A 367 35.52 30.77 -19.63
N VAL A 368 34.25 30.43 -19.35
CA VAL A 368 33.07 31.26 -19.71
C VAL A 368 33.03 32.53 -18.89
N ALA A 369 33.32 32.48 -17.60
CA ALA A 369 33.38 33.65 -16.73
C ALA A 369 34.45 34.68 -17.20
N ILE A 370 35.67 34.23 -17.49
CA ILE A 370 36.74 35.07 -18.01
C ILE A 370 36.33 35.73 -19.33
N LYS A 371 35.70 34.99 -20.24
CA LYS A 371 35.27 35.49 -21.54
C LYS A 371 34.10 36.48 -21.46
N SER A 372 33.27 36.38 -20.41
CA SER A 372 32.21 37.34 -20.12
C SER A 372 32.71 38.64 -19.54
N GLU A 373 33.75 38.59 -18.70
CA GLU A 373 34.46 39.77 -18.17
C GLU A 373 35.18 40.58 -19.27
N GLU A 374 35.94 39.89 -20.15
CA GLU A 374 36.59 40.52 -21.31
C GLU A 374 35.60 41.17 -22.30
N ARG A 375 34.35 40.65 -22.36
CA ARG A 375 33.29 41.19 -23.24
C ARG A 375 32.57 42.40 -22.60
N SER A 376 32.59 42.52 -21.27
CA SER A 376 32.01 43.62 -20.53
C SER A 376 32.93 44.84 -20.48
N GLU A 377 34.25 44.65 -20.70
CA GLU A 377 35.27 45.72 -20.70
C GLU A 377 35.51 46.35 -22.10
N ARG A 378 34.82 45.83 -23.16
CA ARG A 378 34.85 46.42 -24.51
C ARG A 378 33.50 47.09 -24.82
#